data_ce55dd98adc6ad68cf2a29a433adc755
#
_entry.id   ce55dd98adc6ad68cf2a29a433adc755
#
_cell.length_a   1.000
_cell.length_b   1.000
_cell.length_c   1.000
_cell.angle_alpha   90.00
_cell.angle_beta   90.00
_cell.angle_gamma   90.00
#
_symmetry.space_group_name_H-M   'P 1'
#
loop_
_entity.id
_entity.type
_entity.pdbx_description
1 polymer ?
#
loop_
_entity_poly.entity_id
_entity_poly.type
_entity_poly.pdbx_seq_one_letter_code
_entity_poly.pdbx_strand_id
1 'polypeptide(L)'
;MITSPLYDKEKFEVISEEVSEEKILTTLYKSDQTISANAETALSKNSVKPPKLRGDTIASQDYVGPQATKDIWEKLKKEGCFSFRYLWGEENPLIYLRDPNQLPDLLNPKKDGFANLSFLLGCSNWILASNAYMNPWIHLQTTSHNFRAVPMGTSLIAEMQVKDCYDKKGHEFIDVDVNLFDERDEECIMMINLLAIYKVRGA
;
A
#
# COMPACT_ATOMS: atom_id res chain seq x y z
N MET A 1 8.55 7.78 1.22
CA MET A 1 9.72 6.95 1.65
C MET A 1 9.92 7.10 3.15
N ILE A 2 10.18 6.00 3.85
CA ILE A 2 10.51 5.98 5.29
C ILE A 2 12.03 5.97 5.42
N THR A 3 12.58 6.87 6.23
CA THR A 3 14.02 7.06 6.41
C THR A 3 14.50 6.76 7.84
N SER A 4 13.63 6.95 8.83
CA SER A 4 13.92 6.70 10.24
C SER A 4 12.66 6.19 10.95
N PRO A 5 12.75 5.15 11.80
CA PRO A 5 11.58 4.66 12.52
C PRO A 5 11.05 5.69 13.51
N LEU A 6 9.74 5.74 13.65
CA LEU A 6 9.05 6.47 14.72
C LEU A 6 8.66 5.45 15.80
N TYR A 7 8.99 5.72 17.05
CA TYR A 7 8.73 4.81 18.17
C TYR A 7 7.47 5.19 18.93
N ASP A 8 6.93 4.23 19.71
CA ASP A 8 5.75 4.48 20.54
C ASP A 8 5.97 5.69 21.48
N LYS A 9 4.96 6.57 21.56
CA LYS A 9 4.97 7.85 22.33
C LYS A 9 5.97 8.90 21.85
N GLU A 10 6.71 8.68 20.78
CA GLU A 10 7.55 9.69 20.18
C GLU A 10 6.69 10.81 19.57
N LYS A 11 7.00 12.06 19.89
CA LYS A 11 6.31 13.22 19.30
C LYS A 11 6.84 13.46 17.89
N PHE A 12 5.94 13.84 17.01
CA PHE A 12 6.25 14.15 15.62
C PHE A 12 5.42 15.33 15.13
N GLU A 13 5.85 15.92 14.05
CA GLU A 13 5.16 16.98 13.31
C GLU A 13 5.02 16.58 11.86
N VAL A 14 3.88 16.88 11.24
CA VAL A 14 3.65 16.68 9.81
C VAL A 14 3.50 18.05 9.17
N ILE A 15 4.37 18.33 8.19
CA ILE A 15 4.35 19.58 7.43
C ILE A 15 4.05 19.25 5.99
N SER A 16 3.06 19.96 5.41
CA SER A 16 2.72 19.85 3.98
C SER A 16 2.98 21.20 3.32
N GLU A 17 3.74 21.18 2.23
CA GLU A 17 4.14 22.36 1.46
C GLU A 17 3.66 22.22 0.02
N GLU A 18 2.98 23.25 -0.50
CA GLU A 18 2.67 23.37 -1.92
C GLU A 18 3.94 23.81 -2.65
N VAL A 19 4.58 22.88 -3.37
CA VAL A 19 5.76 23.17 -4.19
C VAL A 19 5.35 23.83 -5.50
N SER A 20 4.16 23.50 -6.00
CA SER A 20 3.49 24.13 -7.16
C SER A 20 1.98 23.83 -7.11
N GLU A 21 1.20 24.44 -8.01
CA GLU A 21 -0.26 24.17 -8.14
C GLU A 21 -0.58 22.68 -8.35
N GLU A 22 0.38 21.89 -8.80
CA GLU A 22 0.18 20.47 -9.12
C GLU A 22 0.97 19.54 -8.21
N LYS A 23 1.71 20.05 -7.20
CA LYS A 23 2.64 19.25 -6.41
C LYS A 23 2.67 19.67 -4.94
N ILE A 24 2.46 18.70 -4.07
CA ILE A 24 2.55 18.82 -2.61
C ILE A 24 3.65 17.90 -2.10
N LEU A 25 4.51 18.42 -1.24
CA LEU A 25 5.46 17.65 -0.45
C LEU A 25 4.96 17.58 0.99
N THR A 26 4.86 16.38 1.54
CA THR A 26 4.52 16.15 2.95
C THR A 26 5.68 15.47 3.65
N THR A 27 6.15 16.07 4.74
CA THR A 27 7.28 15.56 5.52
C THR A 27 6.87 15.35 6.96
N LEU A 28 7.26 14.21 7.52
CA LEU A 28 7.10 13.87 8.92
C LEU A 28 8.43 14.04 9.62
N TYR A 29 8.48 14.97 10.56
CA TYR A 29 9.64 15.27 11.40
C TYR A 29 9.48 14.69 12.80
N LYS A 30 10.57 14.17 13.34
CA LYS A 30 10.69 13.84 14.75
C LYS A 30 10.96 15.10 15.57
N SER A 31 10.83 15.00 16.91
CA SER A 31 11.06 16.15 17.80
C SER A 31 12.49 16.73 17.72
N ASP A 32 13.46 15.93 17.28
CA ASP A 32 14.83 16.35 17.03
C ASP A 32 15.08 16.91 15.61
N GLN A 33 14.01 17.16 14.85
CA GLN A 33 14.02 17.62 13.46
C GLN A 33 14.57 16.60 12.46
N THR A 34 14.80 15.35 12.87
CA THR A 34 15.15 14.28 11.94
C THR A 34 13.93 13.90 11.09
N ILE A 35 14.12 13.76 9.79
CA ILE A 35 13.05 13.28 8.90
C ILE A 35 12.81 11.80 9.14
N SER A 36 11.58 11.45 9.52
CA SER A 36 11.13 10.08 9.66
C SER A 36 10.57 9.53 8.36
N ALA A 37 9.73 10.31 7.68
CA ALA A 37 9.15 9.95 6.39
C ALA A 37 8.88 11.17 5.53
N ASN A 38 8.84 10.98 4.21
CA ASN A 38 8.36 11.98 3.28
C ASN A 38 7.47 11.35 2.20
N ALA A 39 6.55 12.15 1.66
CA ALA A 39 5.69 11.82 0.55
C ALA A 39 5.58 12.99 -0.41
N GLU A 40 5.56 12.70 -1.69
CA GLU A 40 5.31 13.65 -2.75
C GLU A 40 4.02 13.24 -3.46
N THR A 41 3.10 14.17 -3.59
CA THR A 41 1.85 13.99 -4.35
C THR A 41 1.84 15.00 -5.48
N ALA A 42 1.60 14.52 -6.70
CA ALA A 42 1.55 15.39 -7.87
C ALA A 42 0.43 14.97 -8.82
N LEU A 43 -0.14 15.95 -9.52
CA LEU A 43 -0.99 15.70 -10.69
C LEU A 43 -0.09 15.27 -11.85
N SER A 44 -0.33 14.08 -12.40
CA SER A 44 0.48 13.59 -13.51
C SER A 44 0.03 14.24 -14.83
N LYS A 45 0.97 14.90 -15.52
CA LYS A 45 0.78 15.40 -16.88
C LYS A 45 0.96 14.31 -17.93
N ASN A 46 1.64 13.23 -17.59
CA ASN A 46 1.90 12.11 -18.48
C ASN A 46 0.82 11.05 -18.27
N SER A 47 0.13 10.67 -19.34
CA SER A 47 -0.82 9.56 -19.29
C SER A 47 -0.06 8.24 -19.12
N VAL A 48 0.07 7.80 -17.87
CA VAL A 48 0.48 6.42 -17.58
C VAL A 48 -0.70 5.53 -18.01
N LYS A 49 -0.43 4.54 -18.85
CA LYS A 49 -1.46 3.60 -19.27
C LYS A 49 -1.82 2.68 -18.10
N PRO A 50 -3.09 2.63 -17.67
CA PRO A 50 -3.50 1.71 -16.62
C PRO A 50 -3.26 0.26 -17.05
N PRO A 51 -2.80 -0.61 -16.14
CA PRO A 51 -2.68 -2.03 -16.40
C PRO A 51 -4.06 -2.67 -16.60
N LYS A 52 -4.09 -3.84 -17.22
CA LYS A 52 -5.28 -4.68 -17.34
C LYS A 52 -5.27 -5.75 -16.26
N LEU A 53 -6.45 -6.14 -15.81
CA LEU A 53 -6.64 -7.29 -14.94
C LEU A 53 -6.06 -8.55 -15.62
N ARG A 54 -5.22 -9.29 -14.90
CA ARG A 54 -4.64 -10.55 -15.40
C ARG A 54 -5.56 -11.75 -15.20
N GLY A 55 -6.43 -11.68 -14.17
CA GLY A 55 -7.29 -12.78 -13.77
C GLY A 55 -6.56 -13.82 -12.91
N ASP A 56 -5.63 -13.37 -12.09
CA ASP A 56 -4.93 -14.23 -11.13
C ASP A 56 -5.93 -14.91 -10.19
N THR A 57 -5.63 -16.14 -9.73
CA THR A 57 -6.51 -16.90 -8.85
C THR A 57 -6.80 -16.15 -7.55
N ILE A 58 -8.08 -15.92 -7.26
CA ILE A 58 -8.50 -15.30 -6.00
C ILE A 58 -8.35 -16.33 -4.88
N ALA A 59 -7.65 -15.93 -3.82
CA ALA A 59 -7.43 -16.77 -2.64
C ALA A 59 -8.77 -17.14 -1.98
N SER A 60 -8.88 -18.38 -1.50
CA SER A 60 -10.01 -18.78 -0.65
C SER A 60 -9.96 -18.07 0.70
N GLN A 61 -11.08 -18.01 1.41
CA GLN A 61 -11.15 -17.39 2.75
C GLN A 61 -10.22 -18.07 3.77
N ASP A 62 -9.96 -19.37 3.58
CA ASP A 62 -9.09 -20.16 4.47
C ASP A 62 -7.62 -20.14 4.04
N TYR A 63 -7.28 -19.38 3.01
CA TYR A 63 -5.91 -19.32 2.52
C TYR A 63 -4.99 -18.69 3.58
N VAL A 64 -3.93 -19.40 3.90
CA VAL A 64 -2.85 -18.93 4.79
C VAL A 64 -1.55 -18.93 4.00
N GLY A 65 -0.96 -17.74 3.82
CA GLY A 65 0.32 -17.61 3.16
C GLY A 65 1.45 -18.33 3.90
N PRO A 66 2.40 -18.94 3.17
CA PRO A 66 3.55 -19.57 3.77
C PRO A 66 4.44 -18.53 4.50
N GLN A 67 5.33 -19.00 5.39
CA GLN A 67 6.34 -18.13 5.98
C GLN A 67 7.23 -17.54 4.86
N ALA A 68 7.43 -16.24 4.86
CA ALA A 68 8.24 -15.54 3.86
C ALA A 68 9.70 -16.00 3.93
N THR A 69 10.20 -16.50 2.82
CA THR A 69 11.61 -16.84 2.58
C THR A 69 11.97 -16.44 1.16
N LYS A 70 13.25 -16.36 0.86
CA LYS A 70 13.70 -16.08 -0.51
C LYS A 70 13.14 -17.09 -1.52
N ASP A 71 13.15 -18.38 -1.18
CA ASP A 71 12.62 -19.44 -2.04
C ASP A 71 11.11 -19.29 -2.30
N ILE A 72 10.34 -18.88 -1.28
CA ILE A 72 8.90 -18.59 -1.43
C ILE A 72 8.69 -17.41 -2.36
N TRP A 73 9.45 -16.32 -2.21
CA TRP A 73 9.34 -15.16 -3.10
C TRP A 73 9.75 -15.49 -4.53
N GLU A 74 10.82 -16.25 -4.74
CA GLU A 74 11.23 -16.72 -6.09
C GLU A 74 10.16 -17.65 -6.70
N LYS A 75 9.53 -18.50 -5.89
CA LYS A 75 8.41 -19.32 -6.34
C LYS A 75 7.23 -18.46 -6.76
N LEU A 76 6.80 -17.50 -5.94
CA LEU A 76 5.70 -16.58 -6.25
C LEU A 76 5.99 -15.70 -7.48
N LYS A 77 7.25 -15.29 -7.66
CA LYS A 77 7.71 -14.57 -8.85
C LYS A 77 7.52 -15.39 -10.12
N LYS A 78 7.75 -16.70 -10.05
CA LYS A 78 7.69 -17.62 -11.20
C LYS A 78 6.28 -18.14 -11.48
N GLU A 79 5.55 -18.51 -10.42
CA GLU A 79 4.27 -19.20 -10.53
C GLU A 79 3.07 -18.26 -10.47
N GLY A 80 3.28 -17.01 -10.01
CA GLY A 80 2.23 -16.02 -9.74
C GLY A 80 1.82 -15.97 -8.28
N CYS A 81 1.14 -14.90 -7.92
CA CYS A 81 0.60 -14.64 -6.60
C CYS A 81 -0.91 -14.85 -6.59
N PHE A 82 -1.49 -15.08 -5.41
CA PHE A 82 -2.94 -15.04 -5.25
C PHE A 82 -3.43 -13.58 -5.25
N SER A 83 -4.60 -13.39 -5.86
CA SER A 83 -5.38 -12.15 -5.76
C SER A 83 -6.28 -12.16 -4.53
N PHE A 84 -6.66 -10.99 -4.06
CA PHE A 84 -7.56 -10.82 -2.91
C PHE A 84 -8.63 -9.79 -3.21
N ARG A 85 -9.80 -9.96 -2.56
CA ARG A 85 -10.90 -8.99 -2.58
C ARG A 85 -10.86 -8.10 -1.37
N TYR A 86 -11.10 -6.79 -1.59
CA TYR A 86 -11.25 -5.80 -0.53
C TYR A 86 -12.49 -4.95 -0.81
N LEU A 87 -13.25 -4.66 0.22
CA LEU A 87 -14.46 -3.84 0.10
C LEU A 87 -14.21 -2.46 0.73
N TRP A 88 -14.46 -1.40 0.00
CA TRP A 88 -14.60 -0.07 0.57
C TRP A 88 -16.02 0.10 1.08
N GLY A 89 -16.21 0.11 2.40
CA GLY A 89 -17.52 0.14 3.04
C GLY A 89 -17.45 0.70 4.47
N GLU A 90 -18.61 0.86 5.11
CA GLU A 90 -18.73 1.43 6.45
C GLU A 90 -17.93 0.68 7.52
N GLU A 91 -17.84 -0.63 7.40
CA GLU A 91 -17.11 -1.52 8.32
C GLU A 91 -15.62 -1.58 8.01
N ASN A 92 -15.15 -0.77 7.08
CA ASN A 92 -13.75 -0.79 6.71
C ASN A 92 -12.89 -0.50 7.95
N PRO A 93 -11.97 -1.40 8.30
CA PRO A 93 -11.08 -1.17 9.42
C PRO A 93 -10.12 -0.03 9.07
N LEU A 94 -10.52 1.18 9.39
CA LEU A 94 -9.62 2.31 9.49
C LEU A 94 -8.71 2.07 10.71
N ILE A 95 -7.92 1.00 10.63
CA ILE A 95 -7.10 0.48 11.73
C ILE A 95 -6.21 1.58 12.33
N TYR A 96 -5.87 2.56 11.50
CA TYR A 96 -5.00 3.67 11.88
C TYR A 96 -5.74 4.94 12.33
N LEU A 97 -7.07 5.01 12.16
CA LEU A 97 -7.88 6.16 12.58
C LEU A 97 -8.81 5.74 13.72
N ARG A 98 -8.55 6.27 14.91
CA ARG A 98 -9.39 6.04 16.09
C ARG A 98 -10.74 6.72 15.98
N ASP A 99 -10.81 7.82 15.25
CA ASP A 99 -12.03 8.61 15.06
C ASP A 99 -12.24 8.93 13.57
N PRO A 100 -13.16 8.23 12.89
CA PRO A 100 -13.52 8.52 11.49
C PRO A 100 -14.03 9.95 11.27
N ASN A 101 -14.54 10.62 12.30
CA ASN A 101 -15.04 12.00 12.18
C ASN A 101 -13.92 13.02 11.96
N GLN A 102 -12.66 12.62 12.14
CA GLN A 102 -11.51 13.46 11.79
C GLN A 102 -11.24 13.49 10.28
N LEU A 103 -11.86 12.58 9.50
CA LEU A 103 -11.77 12.60 8.05
C LEU A 103 -12.74 13.67 7.47
N PRO A 104 -12.32 14.39 6.41
CA PRO A 104 -13.24 15.15 5.60
C PRO A 104 -14.41 14.28 5.13
N ASP A 105 -15.62 14.82 5.02
CA ASP A 105 -16.81 14.08 4.59
C ASP A 105 -16.58 13.35 3.27
N LEU A 106 -15.83 13.96 2.33
CA LEU A 106 -15.48 13.38 1.04
C LEU A 106 -14.71 12.04 1.15
N LEU A 107 -14.00 11.81 2.26
CA LEU A 107 -13.16 10.62 2.48
C LEU A 107 -13.66 9.77 3.66
N ASN A 108 -14.81 10.11 4.23
CA ASN A 108 -15.35 9.43 5.38
C ASN A 108 -16.35 8.35 4.95
N PRO A 109 -16.07 7.04 5.23
CA PRO A 109 -16.96 5.95 4.84
C PRO A 109 -18.36 6.07 5.45
N LYS A 110 -18.51 6.64 6.66
CA LYS A 110 -19.81 6.88 7.29
C LYS A 110 -20.62 8.02 6.65
N LYS A 111 -20.03 8.74 5.71
CA LYS A 111 -20.63 9.84 4.94
C LYS A 111 -20.70 9.51 3.45
N ASP A 112 -20.72 8.25 3.08
CA ASP A 112 -20.63 7.76 1.69
C ASP A 112 -19.43 8.33 0.93
N GLY A 113 -18.35 8.65 1.64
CA GLY A 113 -17.15 9.23 1.07
C GLY A 113 -16.36 8.23 0.22
N PHE A 114 -15.55 8.77 -0.68
CA PHE A 114 -14.64 7.99 -1.51
C PHE A 114 -13.53 7.35 -0.68
N ALA A 115 -12.98 6.25 -1.19
CA ALA A 115 -11.85 5.59 -0.55
C ALA A 115 -10.67 6.55 -0.39
N ASN A 116 -10.19 6.64 0.83
CA ASN A 116 -9.00 7.43 1.14
C ASN A 116 -7.73 6.67 0.75
N LEU A 117 -6.64 7.42 0.59
CA LEU A 117 -5.35 6.87 0.16
C LEU A 117 -4.81 5.83 1.16
N SER A 118 -5.08 5.99 2.46
CA SER A 118 -4.66 5.04 3.50
C SER A 118 -5.27 3.65 3.28
N PHE A 119 -6.56 3.58 2.89
CA PHE A 119 -7.20 2.31 2.53
C PHE A 119 -6.60 1.71 1.27
N LEU A 120 -6.48 2.50 0.19
CA LEU A 120 -5.98 2.01 -1.10
C LEU A 120 -4.54 1.49 -0.99
N LEU A 121 -3.65 2.24 -0.32
CA LEU A 121 -2.29 1.78 -0.06
C LEU A 121 -2.25 0.64 0.97
N GLY A 122 -3.20 0.59 1.90
CA GLY A 122 -3.39 -0.53 2.83
C GLY A 122 -3.62 -1.85 2.11
N CYS A 123 -4.39 -1.85 1.01
CA CYS A 123 -4.61 -3.05 0.18
C CYS A 123 -3.29 -3.66 -0.30
N SER A 124 -2.29 -2.85 -0.64
CA SER A 124 -0.97 -3.36 -1.07
C SER A 124 -0.21 -4.05 0.07
N ASN A 125 -0.31 -3.54 1.29
CA ASN A 125 0.29 -4.17 2.46
C ASN A 125 -0.42 -5.50 2.80
N TRP A 126 -1.74 -5.52 2.70
CA TRP A 126 -2.52 -6.71 3.02
C TRP A 126 -2.29 -7.84 2.02
N ILE A 127 -2.32 -7.57 0.71
CA ILE A 127 -2.05 -8.60 -0.29
C ILE A 127 -0.61 -9.13 -0.18
N LEU A 128 0.37 -8.27 0.09
CA LEU A 128 1.76 -8.68 0.30
C LEU A 128 1.86 -9.65 1.50
N ALA A 129 1.32 -9.26 2.66
CA ALA A 129 1.36 -10.07 3.88
C ALA A 129 0.49 -11.33 3.79
N SER A 130 -0.54 -11.34 2.95
CA SER A 130 -1.40 -12.51 2.73
C SER A 130 -0.76 -13.53 1.80
N ASN A 131 0.02 -13.11 0.81
CA ASN A 131 0.74 -14.04 -0.08
C ASN A 131 1.91 -14.74 0.60
N ALA A 132 2.60 -14.06 1.52
CA ALA A 132 3.60 -14.68 2.37
C ALA A 132 3.65 -13.99 3.74
N TYR A 133 3.59 -14.78 4.81
CA TYR A 133 3.60 -14.28 6.18
C TYR A 133 4.97 -13.70 6.55
N MET A 134 4.97 -12.46 7.02
CA MET A 134 6.16 -11.71 7.44
C MET A 134 5.91 -11.05 8.78
N ASN A 135 6.76 -11.31 9.79
CA ASN A 135 6.68 -10.62 11.08
C ASN A 135 8.00 -10.76 11.85
N PRO A 136 8.69 -9.66 12.18
CA PRO A 136 8.41 -8.28 11.74
C PRO A 136 8.84 -8.00 10.30
N TRP A 137 8.23 -6.99 9.67
CA TRP A 137 8.64 -6.46 8.38
C TRP A 137 8.60 -4.93 8.37
N ILE A 138 9.30 -4.31 7.43
CA ILE A 138 9.40 -2.85 7.36
C ILE A 138 8.99 -2.39 5.96
N HIS A 139 7.93 -1.60 5.88
CA HIS A 139 7.55 -0.88 4.68
C HIS A 139 8.55 0.28 4.47
N LEU A 140 9.22 0.32 3.33
CA LEU A 140 10.24 1.34 3.05
C LEU A 140 9.73 2.44 2.14
N GLN A 141 9.13 2.05 1.03
CA GLN A 141 8.74 2.99 -0.02
C GLN A 141 7.52 2.49 -0.76
N THR A 142 6.65 3.43 -1.13
CA THR A 142 5.56 3.21 -2.08
C THR A 142 5.61 4.29 -3.15
N THR A 143 5.39 3.86 -4.40
CA THR A 143 5.09 4.75 -5.52
C THR A 143 3.75 4.31 -6.10
N SER A 144 2.85 5.24 -6.39
CA SER A 144 1.53 4.90 -6.90
C SER A 144 1.01 5.86 -7.94
N HIS A 145 0.14 5.35 -8.83
CA HIS A 145 -0.66 6.14 -9.75
C HIS A 145 -2.12 5.82 -9.52
N ASN A 146 -2.90 6.85 -9.21
CA ASN A 146 -4.34 6.74 -9.00
C ASN A 146 -5.07 7.18 -10.27
N PHE A 147 -5.93 6.31 -10.81
CA PHE A 147 -6.62 6.55 -12.08
C PHE A 147 -8.07 7.01 -11.88
N ARG A 148 -8.71 6.61 -10.80
CA ARG A 148 -10.12 6.96 -10.51
C ARG A 148 -10.44 6.91 -9.02
N ALA A 149 -11.48 7.66 -8.64
CA ALA A 149 -12.05 7.61 -7.30
C ALA A 149 -12.85 6.31 -7.08
N VAL A 150 -12.93 5.87 -5.84
CA VAL A 150 -13.61 4.63 -5.43
C VAL A 150 -14.79 5.00 -4.54
N PRO A 151 -16.04 4.93 -5.06
CA PRO A 151 -17.23 5.21 -4.27
C PRO A 151 -17.47 4.17 -3.18
N MET A 152 -18.30 4.52 -2.18
CA MET A 152 -18.78 3.60 -1.16
C MET A 152 -19.40 2.35 -1.78
N GLY A 153 -19.17 1.19 -1.16
CA GLY A 153 -19.69 -0.10 -1.60
C GLY A 153 -18.93 -0.75 -2.78
N THR A 154 -17.78 -0.16 -3.19
CA THR A 154 -16.98 -0.74 -4.27
C THR A 154 -16.16 -1.92 -3.75
N SER A 155 -16.33 -3.08 -4.41
CA SER A 155 -15.46 -4.26 -4.24
C SER A 155 -14.25 -4.13 -5.16
N LEU A 156 -13.06 -4.36 -4.61
CA LEU A 156 -11.80 -4.28 -5.31
C LEU A 156 -11.17 -5.66 -5.45
N ILE A 157 -10.62 -5.94 -6.62
CA ILE A 157 -9.68 -7.05 -6.82
C ILE A 157 -8.27 -6.47 -6.77
N ALA A 158 -7.44 -6.98 -5.86
CA ALA A 158 -6.02 -6.68 -5.82
C ALA A 158 -5.24 -7.83 -6.44
N GLU A 159 -4.41 -7.54 -7.43
CA GLU A 159 -3.43 -8.45 -8.02
C GLU A 159 -2.03 -8.02 -7.64
N MET A 160 -1.15 -8.98 -7.36
CA MET A 160 0.24 -8.71 -7.01
C MET A 160 1.19 -9.48 -7.92
N GLN A 161 2.33 -8.86 -8.22
CA GLN A 161 3.43 -9.51 -8.91
C GLN A 161 4.75 -9.20 -8.18
N VAL A 162 5.52 -10.22 -7.87
CA VAL A 162 6.89 -10.05 -7.36
C VAL A 162 7.79 -9.59 -8.50
N LYS A 163 8.40 -8.42 -8.36
CA LYS A 163 9.41 -7.90 -9.29
C LYS A 163 10.78 -8.44 -8.98
N ASP A 164 11.15 -8.33 -7.70
CA ASP A 164 12.46 -8.77 -7.26
C ASP A 164 12.50 -9.11 -5.76
N CYS A 165 13.42 -9.99 -5.38
CA CYS A 165 13.77 -10.24 -3.98
C CYS A 165 15.30 -10.35 -3.88
N TYR A 166 15.90 -9.61 -2.96
CA TYR A 166 17.35 -9.50 -2.87
C TYR A 166 17.85 -9.19 -1.47
N ASP A 167 19.13 -9.47 -1.24
CA ASP A 167 19.84 -9.16 -0.01
C ASP A 167 20.61 -7.85 -0.15
N LYS A 168 20.51 -6.99 0.86
CA LYS A 168 21.29 -5.75 0.93
C LYS A 168 21.62 -5.40 2.39
N LYS A 169 22.90 -5.25 2.71
CA LYS A 169 23.39 -4.91 4.05
C LYS A 169 22.90 -5.85 5.15
N GLY A 170 22.64 -7.11 4.79
CA GLY A 170 22.17 -8.14 5.70
C GLY A 170 20.66 -8.13 5.97
N HIS A 171 19.89 -7.30 5.29
CA HIS A 171 18.43 -7.35 5.26
C HIS A 171 17.96 -8.01 3.97
N GLU A 172 16.83 -8.71 4.03
CA GLU A 172 16.19 -9.31 2.86
C GLU A 172 15.03 -8.43 2.39
N PHE A 173 15.07 -8.02 1.13
CA PHE A 173 14.12 -7.07 0.51
C PHE A 173 13.17 -7.78 -0.42
N ILE A 174 11.97 -7.22 -0.54
CA ILE A 174 10.95 -7.58 -1.52
C ILE A 174 10.45 -6.34 -2.24
N ASP A 175 10.42 -6.39 -3.57
CA ASP A 175 9.86 -5.38 -4.47
C ASP A 175 8.68 -6.00 -5.21
N VAL A 176 7.50 -5.40 -5.09
CA VAL A 176 6.28 -5.89 -5.70
C VAL A 176 5.51 -4.79 -6.40
N ASP A 177 4.84 -5.14 -7.48
CA ASP A 177 3.79 -4.34 -8.10
C ASP A 177 2.43 -4.89 -7.66
N VAL A 178 1.55 -3.99 -7.22
CA VAL A 178 0.17 -4.29 -6.85
C VAL A 178 -0.75 -3.39 -7.67
N ASN A 179 -1.76 -4.00 -8.30
CA ASN A 179 -2.77 -3.28 -9.04
C ASN A 179 -4.14 -3.53 -8.40
N LEU A 180 -4.90 -2.45 -8.21
CA LEU A 180 -6.26 -2.50 -7.70
C LEU A 180 -7.23 -2.26 -8.85
N PHE A 181 -8.25 -3.12 -8.97
CA PHE A 181 -9.28 -3.06 -9.99
C PHE A 181 -10.66 -2.99 -9.36
N ASP A 182 -11.59 -2.27 -9.96
CA ASP A 182 -13.01 -2.37 -9.61
C ASP A 182 -13.53 -3.73 -10.11
N GLU A 183 -14.11 -4.54 -9.22
CA GLU A 183 -14.60 -5.88 -9.57
C GLU A 183 -15.74 -5.86 -10.59
N ARG A 184 -16.46 -4.73 -10.75
CA ARG A 184 -17.64 -4.63 -11.63
C ARG A 184 -17.30 -4.45 -13.10
N ASP A 185 -16.27 -3.64 -13.38
CA ASP A 185 -15.90 -3.24 -14.73
C ASP A 185 -14.46 -3.61 -15.10
N GLU A 186 -13.71 -4.19 -14.15
CA GLU A 186 -12.31 -4.61 -14.28
C GLU A 186 -11.35 -3.46 -14.64
N GLU A 187 -11.80 -2.22 -14.47
CA GLU A 187 -10.98 -1.05 -14.72
C GLU A 187 -9.98 -0.82 -13.58
N CYS A 188 -8.75 -0.47 -13.94
CA CYS A 188 -7.72 -0.21 -12.95
C CYS A 188 -8.00 1.08 -12.17
N ILE A 189 -8.02 0.96 -10.86
CA ILE A 189 -8.19 2.06 -9.91
C ILE A 189 -6.85 2.67 -9.55
N MET A 190 -5.88 1.81 -9.22
CA MET A 190 -4.58 2.25 -8.72
C MET A 190 -3.50 1.23 -9.07
N MET A 191 -2.38 1.72 -9.52
CA MET A 191 -1.14 0.96 -9.68
C MET A 191 -0.18 1.37 -8.57
N ILE A 192 0.40 0.39 -7.88
CA ILE A 192 1.24 0.59 -6.70
C ILE A 192 2.52 -0.23 -6.87
N ASN A 193 3.67 0.40 -6.70
CA ASN A 193 4.93 -0.32 -6.45
C ASN A 193 5.28 -0.17 -4.98
N LEU A 194 5.57 -1.28 -4.31
CA LEU A 194 5.90 -1.34 -2.90
C LEU A 194 7.23 -2.04 -2.69
N LEU A 195 8.13 -1.37 -1.96
CA LEU A 195 9.41 -1.91 -1.51
C LEU A 195 9.39 -2.10 0.00
N ALA A 196 9.74 -3.30 0.46
CA ALA A 196 9.76 -3.64 1.87
C ALA A 196 11.00 -4.48 2.24
N ILE A 197 11.35 -4.47 3.53
CA ILE A 197 12.25 -5.45 4.14
C ILE A 197 11.36 -6.52 4.77
N TYR A 198 11.41 -7.74 4.27
CA TYR A 198 10.61 -8.84 4.81
C TYR A 198 11.35 -9.64 5.90
N LYS A 199 12.67 -9.47 5.98
CA LYS A 199 13.48 -10.02 7.07
C LYS A 199 14.57 -9.04 7.48
N VAL A 200 14.50 -8.60 8.71
CA VAL A 200 15.46 -7.65 9.30
C VAL A 200 16.67 -8.41 9.79
N ARG A 201 17.87 -7.85 9.59
CA ARG A 201 19.12 -8.41 10.10
C ARG A 201 19.07 -8.59 11.62
N GLY A 202 19.28 -9.80 12.10
CA GLY A 202 19.34 -10.11 13.51
C GLY A 202 17.96 -10.26 14.20
N ALA A 203 16.88 -10.29 13.42
CA ALA A 203 15.54 -10.62 13.89
C ALA A 203 15.25 -12.12 13.74
#